data_980e379fff1ccbdacce616d562d85f2a
#
_entry.id   980e379fff1ccbdacce616d562d85f2a
#
_cell.length_a   1.000
_cell.length_b   1.000
_cell.length_c   1.000
_cell.angle_alpha   90.00
_cell.angle_beta   90.00
_cell.angle_gamma   90.00
#
_symmetry.space_group_name_H-M   'P 1'
#
loop_
_entity.id
_entity.type
_entity.pdbx_description
1 polymer ?
#
loop_
_entity_poly.entity_id
_entity_poly.type
_entity_poly.pdbx_seq_one_letter_code
_entity_poly.pdbx_strand_id
1 'polypeptide(L)'
;MNTTIFISDLHLSEQTPPLNKLFQRCLQQWQGKIDALYILGDFFDVWIGDDDDSDFIRTIKKELKEFTASTPIYFIHGNRDFLLGEKFSAESGIRLLNAPQQINLYGHDYIIMHGDELCTDDVAYQQFRMQSRNPLWQMAVLSKAIAERRLLAGQIRQMSETRKNNEGKSEISDVTESAIQQLMENHAQDSLPTLIHGHTHRPAVHESKLNNQLFKRYVIQDWAENYGGYLAVDANGVHVHELRL
;
A
#
# COMPACT_ATOMS: atom_id res chain seq x y z
N MET A 1 6.13 1.35 24.80
CA MET A 1 4.79 1.79 24.37
C MET A 1 4.43 0.93 23.19
N ASN A 2 3.24 0.36 23.22
CA ASN A 2 2.78 -0.48 22.11
C ASN A 2 2.41 0.45 20.95
N THR A 3 3.02 0.26 19.78
CA THR A 3 2.80 1.11 18.61
C THR A 3 2.83 0.25 17.36
N THR A 4 1.84 0.45 16.49
CA THR A 4 1.79 -0.16 15.15
C THR A 4 2.01 0.92 14.11
N ILE A 5 2.84 0.63 13.10
CA ILE A 5 3.18 1.59 12.04
C ILE A 5 2.52 1.17 10.71
N PHE A 6 2.05 2.16 9.97
CA PHE A 6 1.48 2.02 8.63
C PHE A 6 2.25 2.88 7.64
N ILE A 7 2.67 2.28 6.54
CA ILE A 7 3.30 2.94 5.39
C ILE A 7 2.61 2.51 4.09
N SER A 8 2.71 3.32 3.06
CA SER A 8 2.18 3.05 1.71
C SER A 8 2.92 3.88 0.67
N ASP A 9 2.84 3.49 -0.59
CA ASP A 9 3.28 4.29 -1.74
C ASP A 9 4.78 4.67 -1.66
N LEU A 10 5.63 3.70 -1.36
CA LEU A 10 7.08 3.89 -1.30
C LEU A 10 7.74 3.88 -2.68
N HIS A 11 7.22 3.09 -3.61
CA HIS A 11 7.73 2.95 -4.98
C HIS A 11 9.23 2.65 -5.05
N LEU A 12 9.71 1.76 -4.18
CA LEU A 12 11.12 1.36 -4.13
C LEU A 12 11.56 0.72 -5.46
N SER A 13 12.73 1.09 -5.93
CA SER A 13 13.31 0.55 -7.17
C SER A 13 14.84 0.67 -7.17
N GLU A 14 15.48 0.05 -8.14
CA GLU A 14 16.93 0.20 -8.35
C GLU A 14 17.32 1.65 -8.67
N GLN A 15 16.40 2.43 -9.25
CA GLN A 15 16.62 3.82 -9.67
C GLN A 15 16.42 4.84 -8.54
N THR A 16 15.97 4.39 -7.36
CA THR A 16 15.70 5.27 -6.21
C THR A 16 16.57 4.96 -4.98
N PRO A 17 17.92 4.93 -5.07
CA PRO A 17 18.80 4.58 -3.95
C PRO A 17 18.62 5.42 -2.69
N PRO A 18 18.36 6.75 -2.77
CA PRO A 18 18.11 7.55 -1.56
C PRO A 18 16.88 7.07 -0.79
N LEU A 19 15.82 6.73 -1.52
CA LEU A 19 14.56 6.24 -0.96
C LEU A 19 14.74 4.86 -0.31
N ASN A 20 15.47 3.97 -0.97
CA ASN A 20 15.81 2.65 -0.43
C ASN A 20 16.58 2.77 0.90
N LYS A 21 17.52 3.72 0.98
CA LYS A 21 18.27 4.02 2.22
C LYS A 21 17.38 4.61 3.31
N LEU A 22 16.40 5.45 2.95
CA LEU A 22 15.45 5.98 3.92
C LEU A 22 14.62 4.85 4.53
N PHE A 23 14.10 3.96 3.70
CA PHE A 23 13.35 2.79 4.15
C PHE A 23 14.20 1.90 5.08
N GLN A 24 15.43 1.59 4.68
CA GLN A 24 16.38 0.81 5.50
C GLN A 24 16.62 1.44 6.89
N ARG A 25 16.80 2.77 6.95
CA ARG A 25 16.93 3.48 8.23
C ARG A 25 15.68 3.37 9.09
N CYS A 26 14.51 3.46 8.48
CA CYS A 26 13.24 3.28 9.19
C CYS A 26 13.12 1.87 9.78
N LEU A 27 13.45 0.82 9.01
CA LEU A 27 13.48 -0.54 9.53
C LEU A 27 14.40 -0.67 10.74
N GLN A 28 15.64 -0.14 10.66
CA GLN A 28 16.58 -0.17 11.77
C GLN A 28 16.07 0.58 13.01
N GLN A 29 15.35 1.69 12.83
CA GLN A 29 14.76 2.44 13.93
C GLN A 29 13.61 1.71 14.60
N TRP A 30 12.77 1.00 13.83
CA TRP A 30 11.55 0.36 14.30
C TRP A 30 11.75 -1.07 14.80
N GLN A 31 12.78 -1.78 14.32
CA GLN A 31 13.02 -3.18 14.64
C GLN A 31 13.01 -3.44 16.15
N GLY A 32 12.13 -4.34 16.60
CA GLY A 32 11.96 -4.72 18.00
C GLY A 32 11.37 -3.63 18.91
N LYS A 33 10.94 -2.48 18.36
CA LYS A 33 10.38 -1.35 19.12
C LYS A 33 8.92 -1.07 18.83
N ILE A 34 8.36 -1.70 17.80
CA ILE A 34 6.97 -1.59 17.41
C ILE A 34 6.32 -2.97 17.43
N ASP A 35 5.00 -3.01 17.57
CA ASP A 35 4.24 -4.25 17.63
C ASP A 35 4.06 -4.88 16.24
N ALA A 36 3.89 -4.05 15.21
CA ALA A 36 3.76 -4.49 13.83
C ALA A 36 4.04 -3.34 12.83
N LEU A 37 4.43 -3.73 11.62
CA LEU A 37 4.49 -2.84 10.45
C LEU A 37 3.45 -3.30 9.43
N TYR A 38 2.57 -2.41 8.99
CA TYR A 38 1.64 -2.62 7.88
C TYR A 38 2.09 -1.84 6.66
N ILE A 39 2.24 -2.52 5.53
CA ILE A 39 2.55 -1.94 4.22
C ILE A 39 1.27 -2.02 3.38
N LEU A 40 0.66 -0.87 3.09
CA LEU A 40 -0.62 -0.80 2.40
C LEU A 40 -0.48 -0.60 0.88
N GLY A 41 0.42 -1.35 0.27
CA GLY A 41 0.60 -1.42 -1.18
C GLY A 41 1.52 -0.36 -1.77
N ASP A 42 1.81 -0.54 -3.06
CA ASP A 42 2.74 0.28 -3.83
C ASP A 42 4.10 0.45 -3.13
N PHE A 43 4.55 -0.65 -2.50
CA PHE A 43 5.85 -0.75 -1.86
C PHE A 43 6.97 -0.72 -2.90
N PHE A 44 6.78 -1.46 -4.00
CA PHE A 44 7.66 -1.43 -5.16
C PHE A 44 7.09 -0.51 -6.25
N ASP A 45 7.97 0.14 -7.01
CA ASP A 45 7.57 0.93 -8.19
C ASP A 45 6.89 0.06 -9.26
N VAL A 46 7.35 -1.20 -9.38
CA VAL A 46 6.70 -2.24 -10.18
C VAL A 46 7.11 -3.62 -9.66
N TRP A 47 6.17 -4.55 -9.62
CA TRP A 47 6.43 -5.97 -9.34
C TRP A 47 6.02 -6.82 -10.53
N ILE A 48 6.95 -7.64 -11.02
CA ILE A 48 6.74 -8.46 -12.22
C ILE A 48 6.69 -9.96 -11.94
N GLY A 49 6.79 -10.35 -10.67
CA GLY A 49 6.72 -11.74 -10.20
C GLY A 49 7.83 -12.10 -9.22
N ASP A 50 7.60 -13.10 -8.42
CA ASP A 50 8.47 -13.54 -7.32
C ASP A 50 9.76 -14.23 -7.80
N ASP A 51 9.87 -14.51 -9.07
CA ASP A 51 11.05 -15.06 -9.73
C ASP A 51 12.07 -13.99 -10.19
N ASP A 52 11.76 -12.70 -10.00
CA ASP A 52 12.76 -11.63 -10.15
C ASP A 52 13.78 -11.76 -9.00
N ASP A 53 15.05 -11.98 -9.41
CA ASP A 53 16.17 -12.23 -8.53
C ASP A 53 17.29 -11.19 -8.73
N SER A 54 16.90 -9.94 -8.97
CA SER A 54 17.85 -8.82 -9.05
C SER A 54 18.53 -8.57 -7.69
N ASP A 55 19.71 -7.94 -7.71
CA ASP A 55 20.45 -7.59 -6.49
C ASP A 55 19.62 -6.71 -5.54
N PHE A 56 18.84 -5.80 -6.13
CA PHE A 56 17.91 -4.96 -5.40
C PHE A 56 16.86 -5.79 -4.66
N ILE A 57 16.17 -6.70 -5.35
CA ILE A 57 15.12 -7.54 -4.75
C ILE A 57 15.71 -8.47 -3.69
N ARG A 58 16.88 -9.06 -3.92
CA ARG A 58 17.57 -9.88 -2.89
C ARG A 58 17.90 -9.07 -1.63
N THR A 59 18.33 -7.83 -1.81
CA THR A 59 18.65 -6.94 -0.68
C THR A 59 17.39 -6.63 0.14
N ILE A 60 16.30 -6.22 -0.52
CA ILE A 60 15.03 -5.93 0.17
C ILE A 60 14.48 -7.19 0.88
N LYS A 61 14.48 -8.35 0.23
CA LYS A 61 14.06 -9.61 0.88
C LYS A 61 14.84 -9.90 2.15
N LYS A 62 16.16 -9.71 2.11
CA LYS A 62 17.03 -9.92 3.28
C LYS A 62 16.70 -8.95 4.42
N GLU A 63 16.55 -7.67 4.12
CA GLU A 63 16.22 -6.64 5.12
C GLU A 63 14.86 -6.90 5.78
N LEU A 64 13.85 -7.25 4.98
CA LEU A 64 12.53 -7.62 5.49
C LEU A 64 12.61 -8.89 6.34
N LYS A 65 13.39 -9.90 5.94
CA LYS A 65 13.58 -11.14 6.69
C LYS A 65 14.23 -10.91 8.04
N GLU A 66 15.24 -10.03 8.08
CA GLU A 66 15.90 -9.65 9.33
C GLU A 66 14.94 -8.91 10.26
N PHE A 67 14.11 -8.01 9.73
CA PHE A 67 13.11 -7.30 10.49
C PHE A 67 12.01 -8.22 11.04
N THR A 68 11.50 -9.12 10.20
CA THR A 68 10.41 -10.05 10.56
C THR A 68 10.82 -11.10 11.60
N ALA A 69 12.11 -11.25 11.90
CA ALA A 69 12.59 -12.09 12.98
C ALA A 69 12.14 -11.60 14.38
N SER A 70 11.86 -10.31 14.53
CA SER A 70 11.44 -9.70 15.81
C SER A 70 10.13 -8.91 15.74
N THR A 71 9.71 -8.49 14.55
CA THR A 71 8.56 -7.60 14.38
C THR A 71 7.76 -8.04 13.14
N PRO A 72 6.48 -8.42 13.26
CA PRO A 72 5.70 -8.88 12.12
C PRO A 72 5.47 -7.75 11.11
N ILE A 73 5.53 -8.12 9.82
CA ILE A 73 5.13 -7.25 8.71
C ILE A 73 3.89 -7.85 8.05
N TYR A 74 2.86 -7.03 7.89
CA TYR A 74 1.66 -7.33 7.12
C TYR A 74 1.65 -6.51 5.84
N PHE A 75 1.24 -7.12 4.73
CA PHE A 75 1.29 -6.52 3.42
C PHE A 75 -0.06 -6.64 2.70
N ILE A 76 -0.57 -5.52 2.23
CA ILE A 76 -1.70 -5.43 1.32
C ILE A 76 -1.18 -4.98 -0.04
N HIS A 77 -1.65 -5.61 -1.11
CA HIS A 77 -1.24 -5.27 -2.47
C HIS A 77 -1.74 -3.88 -2.90
N GLY A 78 -0.86 -3.11 -3.53
CA GLY A 78 -1.22 -1.93 -4.30
C GLY A 78 -1.42 -2.23 -5.80
N ASN A 79 -1.55 -1.19 -6.59
CA ASN A 79 -1.71 -1.31 -8.04
C ASN A 79 -0.39 -1.53 -8.80
N ARG A 80 0.76 -1.42 -8.12
CA ARG A 80 2.10 -1.63 -8.67
C ARG A 80 2.68 -3.00 -8.35
N ASP A 81 2.24 -3.61 -7.27
CA ASP A 81 2.85 -4.82 -6.71
C ASP A 81 1.86 -5.98 -6.50
N PHE A 82 0.75 -5.97 -7.20
CA PHE A 82 -0.31 -6.98 -7.09
C PHE A 82 0.08 -8.39 -7.55
N LEU A 83 1.21 -8.55 -8.22
CA LEU A 83 1.78 -9.86 -8.59
C LEU A 83 2.73 -10.41 -7.53
N LEU A 84 2.92 -9.70 -6.41
CA LEU A 84 3.71 -10.18 -5.29
C LEU A 84 2.98 -11.36 -4.62
N GLY A 85 3.66 -12.49 -4.51
CA GLY A 85 3.01 -13.73 -4.13
C GLY A 85 3.68 -14.45 -2.95
N GLU A 86 3.30 -15.70 -2.81
CA GLU A 86 3.66 -16.59 -1.71
C GLU A 86 5.17 -16.82 -1.57
N LYS A 87 5.91 -16.87 -2.72
CA LYS A 87 7.36 -17.10 -2.67
C LYS A 87 8.06 -15.90 -2.04
N PHE A 88 7.71 -14.67 -2.46
CA PHE A 88 8.27 -13.48 -1.82
C PHE A 88 7.90 -13.42 -0.33
N SER A 89 6.65 -13.70 0.01
CA SER A 89 6.18 -13.75 1.39
C SER A 89 7.02 -14.71 2.24
N ALA A 90 7.24 -15.94 1.78
CA ALA A 90 8.03 -16.95 2.49
C ALA A 90 9.51 -16.53 2.64
N GLU A 91 10.10 -15.96 1.58
CA GLU A 91 11.51 -15.54 1.57
C GLU A 91 11.76 -14.32 2.45
N SER A 92 10.85 -13.35 2.47
CA SER A 92 10.96 -12.10 3.25
C SER A 92 10.37 -12.19 4.66
N GLY A 93 9.50 -13.18 4.92
CA GLY A 93 8.80 -13.36 6.19
C GLY A 93 7.59 -12.44 6.38
N ILE A 94 7.19 -11.67 5.39
CA ILE A 94 5.97 -10.85 5.44
C ILE A 94 4.73 -11.73 5.39
N ARG A 95 3.59 -11.19 5.83
CA ARG A 95 2.28 -11.85 5.77
C ARG A 95 1.35 -11.09 4.84
N LEU A 96 0.92 -11.74 3.77
CA LEU A 96 -0.03 -11.15 2.82
C LEU A 96 -1.43 -11.10 3.44
N LEU A 97 -2.10 -9.97 3.28
CA LEU A 97 -3.49 -9.76 3.69
C LEU A 97 -4.35 -9.44 2.47
N ASN A 98 -5.62 -9.82 2.55
CA ASN A 98 -6.62 -9.37 1.59
C ASN A 98 -7.12 -7.96 1.96
N ALA A 99 -7.53 -7.19 0.96
CA ALA A 99 -8.16 -5.88 1.16
C ALA A 99 -9.63 -5.92 0.71
N PRO A 100 -10.53 -5.16 1.36
CA PRO A 100 -10.30 -4.43 2.61
C PRO A 100 -10.12 -5.39 3.80
N GLN A 101 -9.28 -5.04 4.78
CA GLN A 101 -9.07 -5.83 5.99
C GLN A 101 -9.51 -5.03 7.21
N GLN A 102 -10.40 -5.61 8.01
CA GLN A 102 -10.76 -5.07 9.31
C GLN A 102 -9.80 -5.61 10.37
N ILE A 103 -9.29 -4.74 11.22
CA ILE A 103 -8.38 -5.07 12.33
C ILE A 103 -8.78 -4.29 13.57
N ASN A 104 -8.49 -4.85 14.75
CA ASN A 104 -8.59 -4.13 16.02
C ASN A 104 -7.19 -3.88 16.57
N LEU A 105 -6.85 -2.63 16.84
CA LEU A 105 -5.59 -2.24 17.47
C LEU A 105 -5.88 -1.40 18.69
N TYR A 106 -5.36 -1.82 19.82
CA TYR A 106 -5.44 -1.09 21.10
C TYR A 106 -6.88 -0.72 21.53
N GLY A 107 -7.88 -1.54 21.12
CA GLY A 107 -9.29 -1.33 21.43
C GLY A 107 -10.06 -0.47 20.43
N HIS A 108 -9.44 -0.07 19.33
CA HIS A 108 -10.07 0.68 18.23
C HIS A 108 -10.13 -0.15 16.97
N ASP A 109 -11.23 -0.02 16.20
CA ASP A 109 -11.43 -0.73 14.95
C ASP A 109 -10.97 0.11 13.76
N TYR A 110 -10.25 -0.55 12.85
CA TYR A 110 -9.73 0.04 11.63
C TYR A 110 -10.12 -0.82 10.43
N ILE A 111 -10.39 -0.15 9.30
CA ILE A 111 -10.35 -0.76 7.97
C ILE A 111 -9.07 -0.30 7.30
N ILE A 112 -8.29 -1.23 6.80
CA ILE A 112 -7.03 -0.95 6.10
C ILE A 112 -7.09 -1.51 4.68
N MET A 113 -6.59 -0.74 3.73
CA MET A 113 -6.55 -1.10 2.32
C MET A 113 -5.54 -0.22 1.57
N HIS A 114 -5.24 -0.55 0.31
CA HIS A 114 -4.44 0.37 -0.50
C HIS A 114 -5.24 1.62 -0.88
N GLY A 115 -6.48 1.48 -1.34
CA GLY A 115 -7.38 2.59 -1.65
C GLY A 115 -7.73 2.73 -3.13
N ASP A 116 -7.04 2.02 -4.02
CA ASP A 116 -7.25 2.06 -5.47
C ASP A 116 -8.65 1.65 -5.91
N GLU A 117 -9.31 0.78 -5.15
CA GLU A 117 -10.69 0.33 -5.42
C GLU A 117 -11.75 1.37 -5.06
N LEU A 118 -11.40 2.40 -4.28
CA LEU A 118 -12.30 3.50 -3.92
C LEU A 118 -12.34 4.61 -4.99
N CYS A 119 -11.42 4.60 -5.96
CA CYS A 119 -11.38 5.56 -7.06
C CYS A 119 -12.34 5.13 -8.18
N THR A 120 -13.65 5.09 -7.89
CA THR A 120 -14.64 4.50 -8.78
C THR A 120 -14.94 5.33 -10.02
N ASP A 121 -14.61 6.62 -10.03
CA ASP A 121 -14.74 7.50 -11.19
C ASP A 121 -13.68 7.23 -12.25
N ASP A 122 -12.56 6.61 -11.89
CA ASP A 122 -11.58 6.11 -12.86
C ASP A 122 -12.01 4.77 -13.46
N VAL A 123 -13.04 4.81 -14.29
CA VAL A 123 -13.64 3.62 -14.92
C VAL A 123 -12.60 2.79 -15.67
N ALA A 124 -11.67 3.43 -16.38
CA ALA A 124 -10.64 2.74 -17.14
C ALA A 124 -9.67 1.98 -16.21
N TYR A 125 -9.26 2.60 -15.12
CA TYR A 125 -8.45 1.93 -14.11
C TYR A 125 -9.22 0.77 -13.45
N GLN A 126 -10.49 0.96 -13.07
CA GLN A 126 -11.30 -0.10 -12.44
C GLN A 126 -11.47 -1.31 -13.37
N GLN A 127 -11.64 -1.10 -14.68
CA GLN A 127 -11.66 -2.19 -15.67
C GLN A 127 -10.31 -2.92 -15.72
N PHE A 128 -9.20 -2.20 -15.76
CA PHE A 128 -7.87 -2.80 -15.69
C PHE A 128 -7.65 -3.55 -14.38
N ARG A 129 -8.08 -3.00 -13.24
CA ARG A 129 -8.01 -3.64 -11.93
C ARG A 129 -8.75 -4.97 -11.91
N MET A 130 -9.99 -5.02 -12.39
CA MET A 130 -10.76 -6.27 -12.50
C MET A 130 -10.03 -7.32 -13.34
N GLN A 131 -9.47 -6.92 -14.47
CA GLN A 131 -8.71 -7.81 -15.34
C GLN A 131 -7.42 -8.30 -14.69
N SER A 132 -6.62 -7.40 -14.13
CA SER A 132 -5.29 -7.70 -13.59
C SER A 132 -5.33 -8.46 -12.26
N ARG A 133 -6.45 -8.37 -11.51
CA ARG A 133 -6.69 -9.17 -10.30
C ARG A 133 -7.29 -10.54 -10.61
N ASN A 134 -7.65 -10.83 -11.87
CA ASN A 134 -8.14 -12.15 -12.25
C ASN A 134 -7.00 -13.18 -12.20
N PRO A 135 -7.14 -14.30 -11.49
CA PRO A 135 -6.08 -15.31 -11.35
C PRO A 135 -5.60 -15.87 -12.69
N LEU A 136 -6.50 -16.07 -13.68
CA LEU A 136 -6.13 -16.58 -15.01
C LEU A 136 -5.26 -15.56 -15.75
N TRP A 137 -5.54 -14.28 -15.65
CA TRP A 137 -4.72 -13.22 -16.23
C TRP A 137 -3.34 -13.18 -15.55
N GLN A 138 -3.29 -13.26 -14.23
CA GLN A 138 -2.03 -13.29 -13.48
C GLN A 138 -1.18 -14.51 -13.86
N MET A 139 -1.77 -15.69 -13.95
CA MET A 139 -1.09 -16.91 -14.41
C MET A 139 -0.52 -16.73 -15.84
N ALA A 140 -1.31 -16.17 -16.76
CA ALA A 140 -0.87 -15.92 -18.12
C ALA A 140 0.29 -14.92 -18.20
N VAL A 141 0.29 -13.89 -17.35
CA VAL A 141 1.40 -12.94 -17.26
C VAL A 141 2.63 -13.61 -16.64
N LEU A 142 2.48 -14.29 -15.52
CA LEU A 142 3.58 -14.93 -14.79
C LEU A 142 4.23 -16.10 -15.58
N SER A 143 3.52 -16.70 -16.54
CA SER A 143 4.10 -17.71 -17.44
C SER A 143 5.05 -17.15 -18.50
N LYS A 144 5.07 -15.83 -18.71
CA LYS A 144 5.97 -15.17 -19.65
C LYS A 144 7.38 -15.03 -19.07
N ALA A 145 8.37 -14.91 -19.96
CA ALA A 145 9.74 -14.59 -19.55
C ALA A 145 9.80 -13.23 -18.81
N ILE A 146 10.72 -13.10 -17.84
CA ILE A 146 10.91 -11.86 -17.06
C ILE A 146 11.07 -10.63 -17.95
N ALA A 147 11.83 -10.74 -19.06
CA ALA A 147 12.02 -9.64 -20.00
C ALA A 147 10.72 -9.19 -20.66
N GLU A 148 9.83 -10.12 -21.00
CA GLU A 148 8.52 -9.79 -21.58
C GLU A 148 7.61 -9.13 -20.53
N ARG A 149 7.64 -9.59 -19.28
CA ARG A 149 6.89 -8.98 -18.18
C ARG A 149 7.36 -7.56 -17.88
N ARG A 150 8.68 -7.30 -17.94
CA ARG A 150 9.24 -5.94 -17.81
C ARG A 150 8.75 -5.01 -18.91
N LEU A 151 8.73 -5.49 -20.17
CA LEU A 151 8.21 -4.71 -21.29
C LEU A 151 6.72 -4.40 -21.10
N LEU A 152 5.92 -5.40 -20.73
CA LEU A 152 4.48 -5.24 -20.48
C LEU A 152 4.23 -4.22 -19.35
N ALA A 153 4.95 -4.35 -18.23
CA ALA A 153 4.83 -3.41 -17.10
C ALA A 153 5.22 -1.99 -17.52
N GLY A 154 6.28 -1.82 -18.31
CA GLY A 154 6.67 -0.53 -18.87
C GLY A 154 5.61 0.09 -19.76
N GLN A 155 4.96 -0.71 -20.62
CA GLN A 155 3.87 -0.24 -21.47
C GLN A 155 2.66 0.21 -20.67
N ILE A 156 2.22 -0.57 -19.66
CA ILE A 156 1.11 -0.24 -18.78
C ILE A 156 1.42 1.07 -18.02
N ARG A 157 2.65 1.22 -17.52
CA ARG A 157 3.09 2.45 -16.85
C ARG A 157 3.02 3.66 -17.77
N GLN A 158 3.59 3.55 -18.98
CA GLN A 158 3.58 4.63 -19.97
C GLN A 158 2.15 5.07 -20.34
N MET A 159 1.23 4.12 -20.51
CA MET A 159 -0.18 4.41 -20.76
C MET A 159 -0.81 5.20 -19.58
N SER A 160 -0.53 4.77 -18.34
CA SER A 160 -1.02 5.45 -17.14
C SER A 160 -0.45 6.87 -17.00
N GLU A 161 0.85 7.06 -17.25
CA GLU A 161 1.51 8.37 -17.19
C GLU A 161 1.01 9.31 -18.29
N THR A 162 0.86 8.81 -19.51
CA THR A 162 0.31 9.60 -20.63
C THR A 162 -1.09 10.10 -20.31
N ARG A 163 -1.94 9.25 -19.71
CA ARG A 163 -3.28 9.64 -19.29
C ARG A 163 -3.23 10.73 -18.20
N LYS A 164 -2.42 10.52 -17.15
CA LYS A 164 -2.24 11.51 -16.07
C LYS A 164 -1.74 12.87 -16.59
N ASN A 165 -0.86 12.87 -17.59
CA ASN A 165 -0.34 14.11 -18.19
C ASN A 165 -1.38 14.82 -19.05
N ASN A 166 -2.27 14.09 -19.73
CA ASN A 166 -3.31 14.66 -20.57
C ASN A 166 -4.52 15.18 -19.76
N GLU A 167 -4.85 14.53 -18.66
CA GLU A 167 -6.03 14.82 -17.83
C GLU A 167 -5.68 15.64 -16.58
N GLY A 168 -4.38 15.79 -16.27
CA GLY A 168 -3.87 16.40 -15.03
C GLY A 168 -4.02 15.47 -13.82
N LYS A 169 -3.71 15.97 -12.62
CA LYS A 169 -4.13 15.34 -11.35
C LYS A 169 -5.63 15.56 -11.20
N SER A 170 -6.43 14.86 -12.01
CA SER A 170 -7.87 15.03 -12.03
C SER A 170 -8.51 14.50 -10.74
N GLU A 171 -9.65 15.03 -10.37
CA GLU A 171 -10.48 14.54 -9.27
C GLU A 171 -10.83 13.05 -9.45
N ILE A 172 -10.87 12.56 -10.69
CA ILE A 172 -11.11 11.16 -11.09
C ILE A 172 -10.14 10.16 -10.41
N SER A 173 -8.91 10.58 -10.09
CA SER A 173 -7.92 9.72 -9.42
C SER A 173 -8.01 9.75 -7.89
N ASP A 174 -9.01 10.42 -7.32
CA ASP A 174 -9.29 10.40 -5.89
C ASP A 174 -10.40 9.39 -5.56
N VAL A 175 -10.50 9.06 -4.28
CA VAL A 175 -11.57 8.20 -3.78
C VAL A 175 -12.92 8.92 -3.88
N THR A 176 -13.97 8.19 -4.25
CA THR A 176 -15.33 8.77 -4.30
C THR A 176 -16.02 8.66 -2.95
N GLU A 177 -16.82 9.66 -2.62
CA GLU A 177 -17.60 9.67 -1.37
C GLU A 177 -18.55 8.49 -1.30
N SER A 178 -19.19 8.13 -2.41
CA SER A 178 -20.09 6.98 -2.49
C SER A 178 -19.41 5.64 -2.20
N ALA A 179 -18.18 5.46 -2.70
CA ALA A 179 -17.41 4.23 -2.43
C ALA A 179 -16.99 4.16 -0.97
N ILE A 180 -16.59 5.29 -0.37
CA ILE A 180 -16.28 5.36 1.06
C ILE A 180 -17.52 5.02 1.89
N GLN A 181 -18.68 5.62 1.60
CA GLN A 181 -19.93 5.37 2.32
C GLN A 181 -20.32 3.90 2.25
N GLN A 182 -20.28 3.30 1.06
CA GLN A 182 -20.58 1.89 0.86
C GLN A 182 -19.61 0.98 1.64
N LEU A 183 -18.31 1.30 1.63
CA LEU A 183 -17.31 0.57 2.41
C LEU A 183 -17.63 0.61 3.89
N MET A 184 -17.92 1.80 4.41
CA MET A 184 -18.20 2.01 5.83
C MET A 184 -19.52 1.32 6.25
N GLU A 185 -20.57 1.35 5.41
CA GLU A 185 -21.82 0.65 5.66
C GLU A 185 -21.63 -0.87 5.78
N ASN A 186 -20.79 -1.44 4.90
CA ASN A 186 -20.51 -2.88 4.90
C ASN A 186 -19.71 -3.36 6.13
N HIS A 187 -19.03 -2.44 6.82
CA HIS A 187 -18.18 -2.76 7.96
C HIS A 187 -18.66 -2.11 9.28
N ALA A 188 -19.79 -1.42 9.24
CA ALA A 188 -20.40 -0.84 10.44
C ALA A 188 -20.83 -1.94 11.42
N GLN A 189 -20.42 -1.77 12.68
CA GLN A 189 -20.89 -2.56 13.81
C GLN A 189 -21.55 -1.62 14.82
N ASP A 190 -21.20 -1.73 16.10
CA ASP A 190 -21.68 -0.79 17.13
C ASP A 190 -21.14 0.64 16.93
N SER A 191 -19.99 0.77 16.29
CA SER A 191 -19.36 2.03 15.88
C SER A 191 -18.75 1.93 14.48
N LEU A 192 -18.53 3.08 13.84
CA LEU A 192 -17.82 3.13 12.56
C LEU A 192 -16.30 3.01 12.79
N PRO A 193 -15.61 2.12 12.05
CA PRO A 193 -14.16 2.01 12.13
C PRO A 193 -13.46 3.22 11.50
N THR A 194 -12.21 3.43 11.86
CA THR A 194 -11.33 4.38 11.17
C THR A 194 -10.81 3.76 9.88
N LEU A 195 -10.85 4.48 8.76
CA LEU A 195 -10.28 4.05 7.48
C LEU A 195 -8.84 4.55 7.34
N ILE A 196 -7.91 3.65 6.98
CA ILE A 196 -6.52 3.98 6.66
C ILE A 196 -6.20 3.44 5.27
N HIS A 197 -5.72 4.31 4.38
CA HIS A 197 -5.33 3.93 3.01
C HIS A 197 -4.22 4.83 2.44
N GLY A 198 -3.66 4.45 1.30
CA GLY A 198 -2.70 5.20 0.50
C GLY A 198 -3.25 5.60 -0.87
N HIS A 199 -2.50 5.28 -1.94
CA HIS A 199 -2.85 5.33 -3.35
C HIS A 199 -3.01 6.74 -3.97
N THR A 200 -3.76 7.63 -3.33
CA THR A 200 -4.13 8.92 -3.96
C THR A 200 -2.99 9.94 -3.96
N HIS A 201 -1.94 9.71 -3.17
CA HIS A 201 -0.84 10.67 -2.95
C HIS A 201 -1.36 12.06 -2.53
N ARG A 202 -2.41 12.07 -1.71
CA ARG A 202 -3.04 13.27 -1.12
C ARG A 202 -3.16 13.10 0.38
N PRO A 203 -2.01 13.12 1.10
CA PRO A 203 -1.99 12.85 2.53
C PRO A 203 -2.87 13.87 3.27
N ALA A 204 -3.80 13.35 4.04
CA ALA A 204 -4.76 14.16 4.80
C ALA A 204 -5.49 13.33 5.86
N VAL A 205 -6.10 14.02 6.80
CA VAL A 205 -7.08 13.45 7.72
C VAL A 205 -8.44 14.05 7.40
N HIS A 206 -9.38 13.19 7.04
CA HIS A 206 -10.76 13.58 6.74
C HIS A 206 -11.68 13.13 7.85
N GLU A 207 -12.63 13.98 8.22
CA GLU A 207 -13.73 13.63 9.12
C GLU A 207 -15.02 13.62 8.31
N SER A 208 -15.74 12.52 8.35
CA SER A 208 -16.99 12.32 7.63
C SER A 208 -18.06 11.75 8.55
N LYS A 209 -19.32 11.82 8.11
CA LYS A 209 -20.46 11.26 8.84
C LYS A 209 -21.18 10.23 8.00
N LEU A 210 -21.54 9.13 8.65
CA LEU A 210 -22.47 8.15 8.11
C LEU A 210 -23.54 7.86 9.18
N ASN A 211 -24.83 8.00 8.84
CA ASN A 211 -25.94 7.78 9.78
C ASN A 211 -25.79 8.53 11.11
N ASN A 212 -25.35 9.80 11.09
CA ASN A 212 -25.05 10.64 12.23
C ASN A 212 -23.85 10.18 13.10
N GLN A 213 -23.14 9.13 12.76
CA GLN A 213 -21.91 8.72 13.41
C GLN A 213 -20.70 9.32 12.68
N LEU A 214 -19.74 9.85 13.44
CA LEU A 214 -18.48 10.37 12.91
C LEU A 214 -17.49 9.22 12.69
N PHE A 215 -16.74 9.28 11.61
CA PHE A 215 -15.57 8.45 11.39
C PHE A 215 -14.42 9.26 10.79
N LYS A 216 -13.21 8.76 10.93
CA LYS A 216 -12.00 9.37 10.37
C LYS A 216 -11.45 8.52 9.24
N ARG A 217 -10.93 9.19 8.21
CA ARG A 217 -10.19 8.60 7.11
C ARG A 217 -8.81 9.22 7.05
N TYR A 218 -7.79 8.40 7.14
CA TYR A 218 -6.39 8.80 7.04
C TYR A 218 -5.82 8.35 5.70
N VAL A 219 -5.25 9.29 4.95
CA VAL A 219 -4.47 9.02 3.75
C VAL A 219 -3.01 9.10 4.12
N ILE A 220 -2.28 7.99 3.95
CA ILE A 220 -0.87 7.91 4.30
C ILE A 220 -0.05 8.77 3.32
N GLN A 221 1.00 9.42 3.84
CA GLN A 221 1.97 10.16 3.05
C GLN A 221 2.73 9.21 2.12
N ASP A 222 2.72 9.49 0.82
CA ASP A 222 3.58 8.86 -0.17
C ASP A 222 5.06 9.25 0.06
N TRP A 223 5.98 8.44 -0.48
CA TRP A 223 7.41 8.64 -0.31
C TRP A 223 8.04 9.15 -1.61
N ALA A 224 9.00 10.06 -1.48
CA ALA A 224 9.84 10.57 -2.57
C ALA A 224 11.28 10.74 -2.10
N GLU A 225 12.17 11.20 -2.99
CA GLU A 225 13.61 11.25 -2.71
C GLU A 225 13.98 12.01 -1.42
N ASN A 226 13.21 13.05 -1.06
CA ASN A 226 13.53 13.96 0.04
C ASN A 226 12.53 13.90 1.19
N TYR A 227 11.45 13.16 1.06
CA TYR A 227 10.41 13.07 2.07
C TYR A 227 9.71 11.73 2.05
N GLY A 228 9.04 11.44 3.13
CA GLY A 228 8.11 10.34 3.29
C GLY A 228 7.26 10.57 4.52
N GLY A 229 6.48 9.57 4.89
CA GLY A 229 5.75 9.63 6.13
C GLY A 229 5.16 8.29 6.50
N TYR A 230 4.63 8.23 7.70
CA TYR A 230 3.96 7.05 8.22
C TYR A 230 2.89 7.45 9.23
N LEU A 231 1.96 6.56 9.47
CA LEU A 231 1.05 6.67 10.60
C LEU A 231 1.55 5.75 11.72
N ALA A 232 1.57 6.28 12.94
CA ALA A 232 1.76 5.50 14.15
C ALA A 232 0.43 5.39 14.89
N VAL A 233 0.04 4.18 15.25
CA VAL A 233 -1.19 3.90 15.99
C VAL A 233 -0.82 3.34 17.36
N ASP A 234 -1.40 3.91 18.41
CA ASP A 234 -1.29 3.45 19.79
C ASP A 234 -2.66 3.53 20.51
N ALA A 235 -2.67 3.34 21.82
CA ALA A 235 -3.89 3.44 22.62
C ALA A 235 -4.54 4.84 22.64
N ASN A 236 -3.82 5.88 22.20
CA ASN A 236 -4.34 7.25 22.11
C ASN A 236 -4.89 7.57 20.71
N GLY A 237 -4.72 6.67 19.74
CA GLY A 237 -5.22 6.81 18.37
C GLY A 237 -4.13 6.87 17.31
N VAL A 238 -4.42 7.59 16.22
CA VAL A 238 -3.55 7.70 15.05
C VAL A 238 -2.74 8.98 15.07
N HIS A 239 -1.42 8.87 14.90
CA HIS A 239 -0.46 9.97 14.86
C HIS A 239 0.21 10.02 13.50
N VAL A 240 0.19 11.18 12.86
CA VAL A 240 0.84 11.42 11.55
C VAL A 240 2.29 11.83 11.76
N HIS A 241 3.20 11.18 11.06
CA HIS A 241 4.63 11.46 11.13
C HIS A 241 5.20 11.74 9.73
N GLU A 242 5.92 12.85 9.60
CA GLU A 242 6.71 13.17 8.42
C GLU A 242 8.14 12.67 8.60
N LEU A 243 8.72 12.18 7.50
CA LEU A 243 10.14 11.82 7.37
C LEU A 243 10.79 12.80 6.42
N ARG A 244 11.96 13.30 6.80
CA ARG A 244 12.83 14.12 5.94
C ARG A 244 14.23 13.51 5.91
N LEU A 245 14.84 13.53 4.72
CA LEU A 245 16.23 13.14 4.52
C LEU A 245 17.19 14.20 5.04
#